data_d8d5bf18ab4b679df8a1753682cbb63f
#
_entry.id   d8d5bf18ab4b679df8a1753682cbb63f
#
_cell.length_a   1.000
_cell.length_b   1.000
_cell.length_c   1.000
_cell.angle_alpha   90.00
_cell.angle_beta   90.00
_cell.angle_gamma   90.00
#
_symmetry.space_group_name_H-M   'P 1'
#
loop_
_entity.id
_entity.type
_entity.pdbx_description
1 polymer ?
#
loop_
_entity_poly.entity_id
_entity_poly.type
_entity_poly.pdbx_seq_one_letter_code
_entity_poly.pdbx_strand_id
1 'polypeptide(L)'
;MARAHRCAIMFFMANPQISADISPAPRPRRRLWKVLAGLLVAFLALMLTDSLIAARTEAKISQQLYEGSHLPKPPEVMLAGFPYVTQALTKELEAVTVTAKDVPIAGFGDVTVHSSAQYVDVNASQIFTGDIHDAPARKVFHRLQLGVVPLGKLMGIPDLDVSNKADISPRGGWETEAIFRGTPKGFRAPAIVEMKVRIKRGDVYLRPVTVIEGPVNKKEGAEIVPADQLDEATTAALMDGFRLKIEKDSIPFPGIPMRVYVGGGSVFIEAEDYYTTVSIGDLTPPTRPLTEEQRPSL
;
A
#
# COMPACT_ATOMS: atom_id res chain seq x y z
N MET A 1 -53.29 -91.43 49.89
CA MET A 1 -54.79 -91.25 50.07
C MET A 1 -55.20 -89.92 49.51
N ALA A 2 -56.23 -89.95 48.64
CA ALA A 2 -57.23 -88.95 48.27
C ALA A 2 -56.74 -87.63 47.57
N ARG A 3 -57.09 -87.62 46.34
CA ARG A 3 -58.19 -86.93 45.58
C ARG A 3 -58.15 -85.44 45.57
N ALA A 4 -57.93 -84.81 44.46
CA ALA A 4 -58.81 -84.33 43.38
C ALA A 4 -59.33 -82.89 43.67
N HIS A 5 -59.22 -81.99 42.78
CA HIS A 5 -60.24 -81.57 41.84
C HIS A 5 -59.72 -80.46 40.86
N ARG A 6 -60.21 -80.55 39.68
CA ARG A 6 -60.08 -79.59 38.57
C ARG A 6 -60.73 -78.25 38.91
N CYS A 7 -60.17 -77.19 38.41
CA CYS A 7 -61.00 -76.17 37.78
C CYS A 7 -60.13 -75.41 36.72
N ALA A 8 -60.57 -75.51 35.51
CA ALA A 8 -59.99 -74.74 34.36
C ALA A 8 -60.67 -73.36 34.38
N ILE A 9 -59.89 -72.34 34.38
CA ILE A 9 -60.39 -71.00 34.06
C ILE A 9 -59.52 -70.49 32.88
N MET A 10 -60.16 -70.45 31.72
CA MET A 10 -59.71 -69.87 30.49
C MET A 10 -59.67 -68.37 30.66
N PHE A 11 -58.48 -67.72 30.79
CA PHE A 11 -58.38 -66.31 30.69
C PHE A 11 -57.97 -65.93 29.27
N PHE A 12 -58.89 -65.28 28.57
CA PHE A 12 -58.71 -64.64 27.31
C PHE A 12 -57.84 -63.39 27.56
N MET A 13 -56.55 -63.43 27.20
CA MET A 13 -55.73 -62.20 27.16
C MET A 13 -55.99 -61.55 25.81
N ALA A 14 -56.78 -60.48 25.85
CA ALA A 14 -56.87 -59.50 24.79
C ALA A 14 -55.53 -58.84 24.63
N ASN A 15 -54.94 -59.00 23.48
CA ASN A 15 -53.69 -58.29 23.11
C ASN A 15 -54.04 -56.86 22.67
N PRO A 16 -53.64 -55.82 23.39
CA PRO A 16 -53.83 -54.46 22.92
C PRO A 16 -52.80 -54.21 21.77
N GLN A 17 -53.29 -54.18 20.55
CA GLN A 17 -52.53 -53.64 19.42
C GLN A 17 -52.25 -52.15 19.73
N ILE A 18 -51.02 -51.84 20.14
CA ILE A 18 -50.51 -50.51 20.18
C ILE A 18 -50.29 -50.11 18.71
N SER A 19 -51.29 -49.46 18.14
CA SER A 19 -51.14 -48.73 16.89
C SER A 19 -50.17 -47.59 17.17
N ALA A 20 -48.90 -47.81 16.88
CA ALA A 20 -47.94 -46.70 16.81
C ALA A 20 -48.39 -45.76 15.68
N ASP A 21 -49.04 -44.69 16.05
CA ASP A 21 -49.37 -43.57 15.20
C ASP A 21 -48.05 -42.92 14.80
N ILE A 22 -47.42 -43.37 13.71
CA ILE A 22 -46.24 -42.77 13.14
C ILE A 22 -46.72 -41.49 12.46
N SER A 23 -46.83 -40.45 13.24
CA SER A 23 -46.98 -39.11 12.68
C SER A 23 -45.82 -38.82 11.73
N PRO A 24 -46.09 -38.51 10.45
CA PRO A 24 -45.02 -38.20 9.49
C PRO A 24 -44.31 -36.93 9.98
N ALA A 25 -43.03 -37.08 10.30
CA ALA A 25 -42.17 -35.98 10.69
C ALA A 25 -42.32 -34.76 9.74
N PRO A 26 -42.38 -33.56 10.27
CA PRO A 26 -42.64 -32.37 9.47
C PRO A 26 -41.57 -32.21 8.40
N ARG A 27 -41.98 -32.09 7.14
CA ARG A 27 -41.16 -31.85 5.97
C ARG A 27 -41.03 -30.33 5.67
N PRO A 28 -40.48 -29.49 6.58
CA PRO A 28 -40.25 -28.08 6.26
C PRO A 28 -38.80 -27.79 5.81
N ARG A 29 -37.84 -28.72 6.08
CA ARG A 29 -36.41 -28.42 5.81
C ARG A 29 -36.07 -28.13 4.34
N ARG A 30 -36.65 -28.83 3.37
CA ARG A 30 -36.31 -28.65 1.95
C ARG A 30 -36.74 -27.28 1.38
N ARG A 31 -37.84 -26.70 1.85
CA ARG A 31 -38.28 -25.35 1.44
C ARG A 31 -37.39 -24.30 2.05
N LEU A 32 -37.01 -24.45 3.31
CA LEU A 32 -36.10 -23.55 4.02
C LEU A 32 -34.72 -23.48 3.33
N TRP A 33 -34.16 -24.65 2.98
CA TRP A 33 -32.89 -24.69 2.26
C TRP A 33 -32.96 -24.05 0.88
N LYS A 34 -34.07 -24.16 0.15
CA LYS A 34 -34.25 -23.45 -1.15
C LYS A 34 -34.33 -21.94 -0.95
N VAL A 35 -35.01 -21.47 0.09
CA VAL A 35 -35.07 -20.04 0.43
C VAL A 35 -33.68 -19.52 0.84
N LEU A 36 -32.97 -20.25 1.71
CA LEU A 36 -31.60 -19.89 2.11
C LEU A 36 -30.63 -19.88 0.92
N ALA A 37 -30.71 -20.87 0.04
CA ALA A 37 -29.90 -20.89 -1.16
C ALA A 37 -30.25 -19.72 -2.10
N GLY A 38 -31.52 -19.38 -2.26
CA GLY A 38 -31.97 -18.22 -3.03
C GLY A 38 -31.47 -16.91 -2.46
N LEU A 39 -31.55 -16.74 -1.14
CA LEU A 39 -31.01 -15.57 -0.44
C LEU A 39 -29.48 -15.46 -0.58
N LEU A 40 -28.77 -16.57 -0.49
CA LEU A 40 -27.32 -16.60 -0.68
C LEU A 40 -26.95 -16.18 -2.11
N VAL A 41 -27.64 -16.73 -3.12
CA VAL A 41 -27.41 -16.35 -4.52
C VAL A 41 -27.70 -14.86 -4.75
N ALA A 42 -28.80 -14.36 -4.21
CA ALA A 42 -29.16 -12.93 -4.30
C ALA A 42 -28.09 -12.05 -3.62
N PHE A 43 -27.63 -12.46 -2.44
CA PHE A 43 -26.55 -11.76 -1.73
C PHE A 43 -25.25 -11.73 -2.53
N LEU A 44 -24.83 -12.88 -3.10
CA LEU A 44 -23.64 -12.96 -3.95
C LEU A 44 -23.77 -12.10 -5.22
N ALA A 45 -24.98 -12.09 -5.83
CA ALA A 45 -25.25 -11.24 -6.98
C ALA A 45 -25.15 -9.75 -6.65
N LEU A 46 -25.66 -9.32 -5.47
CA LEU A 46 -25.51 -7.94 -4.99
C LEU A 46 -24.03 -7.59 -4.77
N MET A 47 -23.26 -8.49 -4.15
CA MET A 47 -21.83 -8.29 -3.92
C MET A 47 -21.03 -8.13 -5.21
N LEU A 48 -21.33 -8.98 -6.22
CA LEU A 48 -20.71 -8.88 -7.54
C LEU A 48 -21.07 -7.57 -8.25
N THR A 49 -22.33 -7.15 -8.17
CA THR A 49 -22.78 -5.89 -8.77
C THR A 49 -22.07 -4.69 -8.12
N ASP A 50 -21.99 -4.66 -6.80
CA ASP A 50 -21.28 -3.63 -6.04
C ASP A 50 -19.81 -3.53 -6.46
N SER A 51 -19.10 -4.66 -6.51
CA SER A 51 -17.70 -4.74 -6.95
C SER A 51 -17.50 -4.27 -8.40
N LEU A 52 -18.45 -4.59 -9.29
CA LEU A 52 -18.38 -4.14 -10.68
C LEU A 52 -18.60 -2.61 -10.81
N ILE A 53 -19.46 -2.03 -9.99
CA ILE A 53 -19.66 -0.58 -9.94
C ILE A 53 -18.39 0.11 -9.46
N ALA A 54 -17.79 -0.37 -8.35
CA ALA A 54 -16.54 0.15 -7.82
C ALA A 54 -15.42 0.09 -8.88
N ALA A 55 -15.19 -1.08 -9.49
CA ALA A 55 -14.16 -1.27 -10.51
C ALA A 55 -14.34 -0.36 -11.74
N ARG A 56 -15.60 -0.10 -12.16
CA ARG A 56 -15.85 0.85 -13.25
C ARG A 56 -15.54 2.28 -12.84
N THR A 57 -15.85 2.67 -11.62
CA THR A 57 -15.51 4.01 -11.11
C THR A 57 -14.01 4.18 -10.98
N GLU A 58 -13.28 3.18 -10.48
CA GLU A 58 -11.82 3.17 -10.41
C GLU A 58 -11.18 3.35 -11.80
N ALA A 59 -11.64 2.57 -12.79
CA ALA A 59 -11.15 2.67 -14.16
C ALA A 59 -11.44 4.06 -14.76
N LYS A 60 -12.60 4.64 -14.48
CA LYS A 60 -12.97 5.97 -14.96
C LYS A 60 -12.11 7.06 -14.33
N ILE A 61 -11.88 7.02 -13.01
CA ILE A 61 -10.99 7.94 -12.32
C ILE A 61 -9.56 7.81 -12.87
N SER A 62 -9.06 6.58 -13.04
CA SER A 62 -7.73 6.34 -13.62
C SER A 62 -7.58 6.97 -15.00
N GLN A 63 -8.59 6.80 -15.85
CA GLN A 63 -8.60 7.40 -17.19
C GLN A 63 -8.66 8.94 -17.14
N GLN A 64 -9.49 9.52 -16.29
CA GLN A 64 -9.59 10.98 -16.11
C GLN A 64 -8.25 11.57 -15.62
N LEU A 65 -7.61 10.92 -14.65
CA LEU A 65 -6.32 11.34 -14.14
C LEU A 65 -5.23 11.23 -15.21
N TYR A 66 -5.24 10.18 -16.03
CA TYR A 66 -4.30 10.02 -17.14
C TYR A 66 -4.47 11.09 -18.22
N GLU A 67 -5.71 11.38 -18.61
CA GLU A 67 -6.02 12.41 -19.61
C GLU A 67 -5.74 13.83 -19.11
N GLY A 68 -5.92 14.07 -17.82
CA GLY A 68 -5.69 15.38 -17.17
C GLY A 68 -4.25 15.61 -16.72
N SER A 69 -3.36 14.63 -16.87
CA SER A 69 -1.97 14.69 -16.43
C SER A 69 -0.97 14.28 -17.51
N HIS A 70 0.33 14.41 -17.23
CA HIS A 70 1.40 13.94 -18.11
C HIS A 70 2.04 12.66 -17.56
N LEU A 71 1.23 11.75 -17.01
CA LEU A 71 1.71 10.48 -16.52
C LEU A 71 2.11 9.56 -17.71
N PRO A 72 3.16 8.74 -17.57
CA PRO A 72 3.59 7.83 -18.64
C PRO A 72 2.58 6.70 -18.89
N LYS A 73 1.77 6.37 -17.88
CA LYS A 73 0.73 5.34 -17.93
C LYS A 73 -0.43 5.68 -16.98
N PRO A 74 -1.63 5.14 -17.22
CA PRO A 74 -2.75 5.34 -16.30
C PRO A 74 -2.38 4.91 -14.87
N PRO A 75 -2.69 5.73 -13.84
CA PRO A 75 -2.39 5.39 -12.47
C PRO A 75 -3.32 4.28 -11.97
N GLU A 76 -2.85 3.46 -11.04
CA GLU A 76 -3.70 2.52 -10.33
C GLU A 76 -4.57 3.28 -9.34
N VAL A 77 -5.88 3.13 -9.45
CA VAL A 77 -6.85 3.73 -8.52
C VAL A 77 -7.54 2.63 -7.76
N MET A 78 -7.71 2.83 -6.48
CA MET A 78 -8.36 1.89 -5.56
C MET A 78 -9.33 2.65 -4.67
N LEU A 79 -10.59 2.24 -4.67
CA LEU A 79 -11.63 2.76 -3.80
C LEU A 79 -11.85 1.80 -2.63
N ALA A 80 -11.67 2.27 -1.41
CA ALA A 80 -11.93 1.49 -0.22
C ALA A 80 -13.38 1.66 0.25
N GLY A 81 -13.82 0.70 1.05
CA GLY A 81 -15.16 0.65 1.64
C GLY A 81 -16.07 -0.35 0.94
N PHE A 82 -16.74 -1.13 1.76
CA PHE A 82 -17.64 -2.20 1.31
C PHE A 82 -18.89 -2.25 2.19
N PRO A 83 -20.10 -2.28 1.60
CA PRO A 83 -20.40 -2.18 0.17
C PRO A 83 -20.18 -0.76 -0.38
N TYR A 84 -19.63 -0.67 -1.61
CA TYR A 84 -19.34 0.60 -2.25
C TYR A 84 -20.57 1.50 -2.43
N VAL A 85 -21.68 0.90 -2.84
CA VAL A 85 -22.95 1.63 -3.09
C VAL A 85 -23.49 2.28 -1.81
N THR A 86 -23.20 1.74 -0.61
CA THR A 86 -23.66 2.33 0.65
C THR A 86 -23.00 3.68 0.94
N GLN A 87 -21.81 3.93 0.39
CA GLN A 87 -21.11 5.20 0.53
C GLN A 87 -21.90 6.37 -0.13
N ALA A 88 -22.69 6.06 -1.18
CA ALA A 88 -23.60 7.04 -1.76
C ALA A 88 -24.73 7.46 -0.79
N LEU A 89 -25.11 6.61 0.14
CA LEU A 89 -26.12 6.92 1.17
C LEU A 89 -25.49 7.71 2.33
N THR A 90 -24.28 7.37 2.73
CA THR A 90 -23.55 8.05 3.81
C THR A 90 -22.94 9.38 3.34
N LYS A 91 -22.82 9.59 2.03
CA LYS A 91 -22.14 10.73 1.41
C LYS A 91 -20.67 10.86 1.84
N GLU A 92 -20.06 9.76 2.24
CA GLU A 92 -18.67 9.69 2.68
C GLU A 92 -17.98 8.56 1.92
N LEU A 93 -16.91 8.87 1.20
CA LEU A 93 -16.02 7.90 0.56
C LEU A 93 -14.95 7.51 1.59
N GLU A 94 -14.87 6.22 1.94
CA GLU A 94 -13.98 5.75 3.00
C GLU A 94 -12.51 6.02 2.67
N ALA A 95 -12.06 5.66 1.49
CA ALA A 95 -10.79 6.13 0.95
C ALA A 95 -10.71 5.99 -0.58
N VAL A 96 -9.99 6.92 -1.18
CA VAL A 96 -9.52 6.82 -2.56
C VAL A 96 -7.99 6.85 -2.55
N THR A 97 -7.38 5.84 -3.15
CA THR A 97 -5.91 5.71 -3.24
C THR A 97 -5.50 5.71 -4.70
N VAL A 98 -4.54 6.54 -5.03
CA VAL A 98 -3.95 6.66 -6.37
C VAL A 98 -2.48 6.29 -6.29
N THR A 99 -2.04 5.37 -7.15
CA THR A 99 -0.64 4.96 -7.26
C THR A 99 -0.14 5.24 -8.67
N ALA A 100 0.77 6.18 -8.79
CA ALA A 100 1.46 6.50 -10.03
C ALA A 100 2.88 5.92 -9.99
N LYS A 101 3.16 4.96 -10.87
CA LYS A 101 4.45 4.26 -10.95
C LYS A 101 5.30 4.79 -12.11
N ASP A 102 6.61 4.75 -11.94
CA ASP A 102 7.61 5.13 -12.93
C ASP A 102 7.37 6.55 -13.50
N VAL A 103 7.01 7.48 -12.61
CA VAL A 103 6.74 8.87 -12.98
C VAL A 103 8.04 9.63 -13.10
N PRO A 104 8.37 10.20 -14.28
CA PRO A 104 9.58 10.99 -14.46
C PRO A 104 9.43 12.35 -13.77
N ILE A 105 10.04 12.50 -12.62
CA ILE A 105 10.05 13.75 -11.85
C ILE A 105 11.39 14.46 -12.05
N ALA A 106 11.33 15.73 -12.44
CA ALA A 106 12.53 16.55 -12.62
C ALA A 106 13.39 16.58 -11.34
N GLY A 107 14.66 16.22 -11.47
CA GLY A 107 15.59 16.15 -10.35
C GLY A 107 15.58 14.81 -9.60
N PHE A 108 14.56 13.96 -9.74
CA PHE A 108 14.49 12.66 -9.07
C PHE A 108 14.66 11.46 -10.03
N GLY A 109 14.30 11.62 -11.30
CA GLY A 109 14.18 10.49 -12.23
C GLY A 109 12.84 9.79 -12.06
N ASP A 110 12.78 8.48 -12.34
CA ASP A 110 11.54 7.71 -12.31
C ASP A 110 11.23 7.26 -10.89
N VAL A 111 10.14 7.76 -10.35
CA VAL A 111 9.70 7.51 -8.98
C VAL A 111 8.30 6.93 -8.92
N THR A 112 7.94 6.33 -7.80
CA THR A 112 6.55 5.93 -7.52
C THR A 112 5.96 6.84 -6.46
N VAL A 113 4.76 7.34 -6.71
CA VAL A 113 4.00 8.15 -5.76
C VAL A 113 2.69 7.44 -5.42
N HIS A 114 2.45 7.29 -4.13
CA HIS A 114 1.18 6.81 -3.59
C HIS A 114 0.49 7.96 -2.86
N SER A 115 -0.74 8.24 -3.20
CA SER A 115 -1.54 9.25 -2.52
C SER A 115 -2.88 8.65 -2.12
N SER A 116 -3.38 8.99 -0.96
CA SER A 116 -4.67 8.52 -0.47
C SER A 116 -5.40 9.62 0.27
N ALA A 117 -6.66 9.83 -0.08
CA ALA A 117 -7.57 10.65 0.69
C ALA A 117 -8.57 9.75 1.43
N GLN A 118 -8.77 9.99 2.71
CA GLN A 118 -9.59 9.16 3.59
C GLN A 118 -10.72 9.96 4.20
N TYR A 119 -11.90 9.34 4.30
CA TYR A 119 -13.13 9.93 4.81
C TYR A 119 -13.43 11.24 4.09
N VAL A 120 -13.66 11.12 2.78
CA VAL A 120 -13.91 12.25 1.88
C VAL A 120 -15.40 12.51 1.79
N ASP A 121 -15.84 13.70 2.16
CA ASP A 121 -17.24 14.10 2.07
C ASP A 121 -17.60 14.42 0.62
N VAL A 122 -18.43 13.59 0.02
CA VAL A 122 -18.82 13.66 -1.39
C VAL A 122 -20.31 13.46 -1.54
N ASN A 123 -20.87 13.96 -2.64
CA ASN A 123 -22.26 13.64 -2.97
C ASN A 123 -22.35 12.33 -3.77
N ALA A 124 -23.57 11.76 -3.84
CA ALA A 124 -23.80 10.49 -4.52
C ALA A 124 -23.36 10.49 -5.99
N SER A 125 -23.50 11.62 -6.70
CA SER A 125 -23.07 11.70 -8.10
C SER A 125 -21.57 11.62 -8.23
N GLN A 126 -20.80 12.27 -7.35
CA GLN A 126 -19.33 12.24 -7.32
C GLN A 126 -18.81 10.84 -7.06
N ILE A 127 -19.47 10.04 -6.21
CA ILE A 127 -19.11 8.65 -5.95
C ILE A 127 -19.15 7.81 -7.24
N PHE A 128 -20.20 7.97 -8.06
CA PHE A 128 -20.34 7.18 -9.29
C PHE A 128 -19.63 7.76 -10.50
N THR A 129 -19.36 9.07 -10.51
CA THR A 129 -18.62 9.72 -11.61
C THR A 129 -17.13 9.73 -11.37
N GLY A 130 -16.70 9.67 -10.12
CA GLY A 130 -15.30 9.86 -9.72
C GLY A 130 -14.82 11.31 -9.81
N ASP A 131 -15.70 12.24 -10.10
CA ASP A 131 -15.40 13.65 -10.30
C ASP A 131 -15.43 14.38 -8.95
N ILE A 132 -14.35 14.27 -8.20
CA ILE A 132 -14.18 14.80 -6.85
C ILE A 132 -13.36 16.09 -6.93
N HIS A 133 -13.98 17.20 -6.54
CA HIS A 133 -13.35 18.53 -6.51
C HIS A 133 -13.61 19.20 -5.17
N ASP A 134 -12.55 19.79 -4.59
CA ASP A 134 -12.57 20.56 -3.34
C ASP A 134 -13.38 19.90 -2.21
N ALA A 135 -13.31 18.57 -2.15
CA ALA A 135 -14.06 17.78 -1.18
C ALA A 135 -13.34 17.77 0.17
N PRO A 136 -14.05 18.03 1.28
CA PRO A 136 -13.46 17.89 2.60
C PRO A 136 -12.99 16.44 2.85
N ALA A 137 -11.76 16.29 3.32
CA ALA A 137 -11.18 15.00 3.68
C ALA A 137 -10.63 15.06 5.11
N ARG A 138 -10.82 13.99 5.88
CA ARG A 138 -10.28 13.94 7.24
C ARG A 138 -8.79 13.73 7.25
N LYS A 139 -8.27 13.00 6.27
CA LYS A 139 -6.84 12.75 6.14
C LYS A 139 -6.47 12.62 4.67
N VAL A 140 -5.41 13.32 4.27
CA VAL A 140 -4.72 13.12 2.99
C VAL A 140 -3.31 12.63 3.28
N PHE A 141 -2.87 11.64 2.55
CA PHE A 141 -1.59 10.98 2.74
C PHE A 141 -0.87 10.89 1.40
N HIS A 142 0.41 11.24 1.41
CA HIS A 142 1.28 11.11 0.25
C HIS A 142 2.54 10.35 0.62
N ARG A 143 3.00 9.49 -0.26
CA ARG A 143 4.24 8.73 -0.13
C ARG A 143 5.03 8.77 -1.43
N LEU A 144 6.24 9.26 -1.37
CA LEU A 144 7.23 9.14 -2.43
C LEU A 144 8.11 7.93 -2.14
N GLN A 145 8.24 7.04 -3.12
CA GLN A 145 9.19 5.93 -3.11
C GLN A 145 10.34 6.26 -4.05
N LEU A 146 11.52 6.44 -3.49
CA LEU A 146 12.78 6.62 -4.21
C LEU A 146 13.52 5.29 -4.22
N GLY A 147 13.49 4.58 -5.35
CA GLY A 147 14.29 3.37 -5.56
C GLY A 147 15.79 3.69 -5.69
N VAL A 148 16.62 2.65 -5.69
CA VAL A 148 18.08 2.79 -5.77
C VAL A 148 18.56 3.54 -7.01
N VAL A 149 17.91 3.36 -8.16
CA VAL A 149 18.32 4.01 -9.42
C VAL A 149 18.13 5.53 -9.38
N PRO A 150 16.93 6.07 -9.09
CA PRO A 150 16.75 7.52 -8.97
C PRO A 150 17.56 8.11 -7.81
N LEU A 151 17.65 7.42 -6.68
CA LEU A 151 18.45 7.88 -5.54
C LEU A 151 19.94 7.90 -5.86
N GLY A 152 20.44 6.86 -6.53
CA GLY A 152 21.82 6.79 -7.01
C GLY A 152 22.17 7.91 -7.99
N LYS A 153 21.25 8.24 -8.90
CA LYS A 153 21.42 9.41 -9.80
C LYS A 153 21.52 10.72 -9.02
N LEU A 154 20.66 10.93 -8.01
CA LEU A 154 20.71 12.11 -7.15
C LEU A 154 22.03 12.23 -6.39
N MET A 155 22.57 11.13 -5.90
CA MET A 155 23.83 11.07 -5.16
C MET A 155 25.08 11.01 -6.06
N GLY A 156 24.92 10.73 -7.35
CA GLY A 156 26.03 10.47 -8.28
C GLY A 156 26.72 9.14 -8.01
N ILE A 157 25.97 8.14 -7.50
CA ILE A 157 26.40 6.77 -7.19
C ILE A 157 25.55 5.79 -8.01
N PRO A 158 25.93 5.47 -9.26
CA PRO A 158 25.09 4.69 -10.17
C PRO A 158 24.89 3.22 -9.74
N ASP A 159 25.79 2.69 -8.95
CA ASP A 159 25.77 1.34 -8.37
C ASP A 159 25.25 1.31 -6.92
N LEU A 160 24.44 2.32 -6.54
CA LEU A 160 23.89 2.42 -5.19
C LEU A 160 23.00 1.21 -4.86
N ASP A 161 23.28 0.62 -3.70
CA ASP A 161 22.40 -0.33 -3.02
C ASP A 161 22.04 0.20 -1.64
N VAL A 162 20.79 -0.06 -1.22
CA VAL A 162 20.22 0.48 0.00
C VAL A 162 19.54 -0.63 0.78
N SER A 163 19.94 -0.80 2.03
CA SER A 163 19.35 -1.79 2.92
C SER A 163 19.05 -1.20 4.30
N ASN A 164 18.15 -1.84 5.01
CA ASN A 164 17.87 -1.50 6.40
C ASN A 164 19.01 -1.98 7.29
N LYS A 165 19.40 -1.16 8.27
CA LYS A 165 20.41 -1.54 9.26
C LYS A 165 19.88 -2.60 10.22
N ALA A 166 18.62 -2.50 10.58
CA ALA A 166 17.92 -3.49 11.40
C ALA A 166 16.48 -3.59 10.91
N ASP A 167 15.97 -4.79 10.73
CA ASP A 167 14.61 -5.09 10.27
C ASP A 167 13.56 -4.78 11.37
N ILE A 168 13.65 -3.57 11.94
CA ILE A 168 12.91 -3.19 13.14
C ILE A 168 11.84 -2.16 12.82
N SER A 169 10.91 -2.40 12.07
CA SER A 169 9.70 -1.60 11.94
C SER A 169 9.50 -0.89 10.61
N PRO A 170 8.48 -1.30 9.86
CA PRO A 170 8.10 -0.64 8.61
C PRO A 170 7.39 0.71 8.83
N ARG A 171 7.25 1.18 10.07
CA ARG A 171 6.43 2.37 10.35
C ARG A 171 7.15 3.71 10.21
N GLY A 172 8.49 3.68 10.08
CA GLY A 172 9.26 4.91 9.94
C GLY A 172 9.02 5.94 11.05
N GLY A 173 9.77 7.01 11.00
CA GLY A 173 9.63 8.14 11.90
C GLY A 173 10.24 9.39 11.23
N TRP A 174 10.48 10.44 11.99
CA TRP A 174 11.20 11.61 11.50
C TRP A 174 12.72 11.33 11.27
N GLU A 175 13.18 10.12 11.66
CA GLU A 175 14.55 9.65 11.48
C GLU A 175 14.56 8.12 11.31
N THR A 176 15.47 7.61 10.49
CA THR A 176 15.74 6.17 10.30
C THR A 176 17.22 5.94 9.99
N GLU A 177 17.71 4.72 10.24
CA GLU A 177 19.05 4.29 9.90
C GLU A 177 19.01 3.35 8.69
N ALA A 178 20.07 3.37 7.89
CA ALA A 178 20.23 2.54 6.71
C ALA A 178 21.69 2.21 6.46
N ILE A 179 21.92 1.18 5.65
CA ILE A 179 23.24 0.85 5.10
C ILE A 179 23.20 1.14 3.61
N PHE A 180 24.10 2.01 3.17
CA PHE A 180 24.30 2.30 1.75
C PHE A 180 25.59 1.69 1.28
N ARG A 181 25.53 1.07 0.09
CA ARG A 181 26.70 0.53 -0.59
C ARG A 181 26.74 1.09 -2.00
N GLY A 182 27.90 1.52 -2.44
CA GLY A 182 28.10 2.01 -3.81
C GLY A 182 29.41 2.74 -3.97
N THR A 183 29.69 3.16 -5.21
CA THR A 183 30.93 3.83 -5.58
C THR A 183 30.70 5.34 -5.67
N PRO A 184 31.10 6.12 -4.63
CA PRO A 184 30.89 7.56 -4.64
C PRO A 184 31.82 8.25 -5.64
N LYS A 185 31.40 9.45 -6.04
CA LYS A 185 32.12 10.23 -7.05
C LYS A 185 33.58 10.43 -6.67
N GLY A 186 34.48 10.12 -7.60
CA GLY A 186 35.94 10.24 -7.41
C GLY A 186 36.61 8.96 -6.91
N PHE A 187 35.86 7.94 -6.53
CA PHE A 187 36.36 6.60 -6.21
C PHE A 187 36.13 5.64 -7.39
N ARG A 188 36.83 4.52 -7.38
CA ARG A 188 36.75 3.45 -8.41
C ARG A 188 36.32 2.10 -7.82
N ALA A 189 36.08 2.06 -6.51
CA ALA A 189 35.60 0.89 -5.82
C ALA A 189 34.51 1.28 -4.81
N PRO A 190 33.56 0.39 -4.51
CA PRO A 190 32.44 0.69 -3.62
C PRO A 190 32.87 0.84 -2.17
N ALA A 191 32.12 1.58 -1.41
CA ALA A 191 32.19 1.65 0.03
C ALA A 191 30.85 1.23 0.66
N ILE A 192 30.88 0.80 1.90
CA ILE A 192 29.70 0.51 2.73
C ILE A 192 29.67 1.55 3.85
N VAL A 193 28.56 2.26 3.94
CA VAL A 193 28.40 3.40 4.86
C VAL A 193 27.09 3.27 5.62
N GLU A 194 27.18 3.42 6.92
CA GLU A 194 26.01 3.59 7.77
C GLU A 194 25.46 5.02 7.59
N MET A 195 24.19 5.10 7.27
CA MET A 195 23.48 6.33 6.96
C MET A 195 22.40 6.61 8.00
N LYS A 196 22.21 7.88 8.28
CA LYS A 196 21.05 8.40 8.99
C LYS A 196 20.22 9.26 8.03
N VAL A 197 18.98 8.86 7.85
CA VAL A 197 18.00 9.59 7.04
C VAL A 197 17.08 10.32 7.99
N ARG A 198 17.00 11.66 7.89
CA ARG A 198 16.28 12.49 8.87
C ARG A 198 15.52 13.62 8.19
N ILE A 199 14.31 13.90 8.67
CA ILE A 199 13.54 15.08 8.31
C ILE A 199 13.85 16.22 9.29
N LYS A 200 14.12 17.39 8.74
CA LYS A 200 14.28 18.61 9.52
C LYS A 200 13.62 19.79 8.78
N ARG A 201 12.57 20.37 9.36
CA ARG A 201 11.78 21.47 8.78
C ARG A 201 11.21 21.14 7.39
N GLY A 202 10.88 19.86 7.15
CA GLY A 202 10.39 19.38 5.87
C GLY A 202 11.47 18.92 4.88
N ASP A 203 12.71 19.39 5.01
CA ASP A 203 13.83 18.89 4.21
C ASP A 203 14.25 17.50 4.68
N VAL A 204 14.64 16.64 3.74
CA VAL A 204 15.14 15.30 4.02
C VAL A 204 16.66 15.28 3.86
N TYR A 205 17.34 14.89 4.93
CA TYR A 205 18.80 14.81 4.99
C TYR A 205 19.23 13.34 5.05
N LEU A 206 20.03 12.93 4.08
CA LEU A 206 20.75 11.66 4.09
C LEU A 206 22.19 11.97 4.49
N ARG A 207 22.58 11.52 5.68
CA ARG A 207 23.89 11.84 6.25
C ARG A 207 24.62 10.55 6.61
N PRO A 208 25.85 10.38 6.16
CA PRO A 208 26.70 9.29 6.63
C PRO A 208 27.03 9.48 8.12
N VAL A 209 27.02 8.38 8.84
CA VAL A 209 27.37 8.31 10.27
C VAL A 209 28.76 7.69 10.45
N THR A 210 28.97 6.54 9.78
CA THR A 210 30.20 5.78 9.89
C THR A 210 30.46 5.05 8.58
N VAL A 211 31.69 5.05 8.10
CA VAL A 211 32.16 4.11 7.07
C VAL A 211 32.33 2.77 7.75
N ILE A 212 31.80 1.72 7.14
CA ILE A 212 31.97 0.32 7.61
C ILE A 212 33.17 -0.29 6.89
N GLU A 213 33.16 -0.19 5.55
CA GLU A 213 34.24 -0.66 4.69
C GLU A 213 34.42 0.32 3.53
N GLY A 214 35.63 0.44 3.02
CA GLY A 214 35.89 1.28 1.88
C GLY A 214 37.25 1.05 1.21
N PRO A 215 37.46 1.64 0.02
CA PRO A 215 38.71 1.52 -0.69
C PRO A 215 39.81 2.38 -0.02
N VAL A 216 41.01 1.85 0.10
CA VAL A 216 42.18 2.53 0.69
C VAL A 216 42.61 3.78 -0.07
N ASN A 217 42.20 3.92 -1.34
CA ASN A 217 42.48 5.08 -2.18
C ASN A 217 41.49 5.18 -3.35
N LYS A 218 41.68 6.20 -4.21
CA LYS A 218 40.78 6.48 -5.35
C LYS A 218 41.17 5.73 -6.65
N LYS A 219 42.16 4.84 -6.60
CA LYS A 219 42.65 4.14 -7.80
C LYS A 219 41.76 2.94 -8.15
N GLU A 220 41.82 2.56 -9.42
CA GLU A 220 41.18 1.32 -9.85
C GLU A 220 41.85 0.11 -9.20
N GLY A 221 41.04 -0.88 -8.78
CA GLY A 221 41.52 -2.05 -8.06
C GLY A 221 42.02 -1.76 -6.64
N ALA A 222 41.63 -0.62 -6.06
CA ALA A 222 41.91 -0.33 -4.65
C ALA A 222 41.36 -1.42 -3.75
N GLU A 223 42.15 -1.86 -2.79
CA GLU A 223 41.74 -2.81 -1.78
C GLU A 223 40.62 -2.22 -0.93
N ILE A 224 39.59 -3.00 -0.65
CA ILE A 224 38.48 -2.63 0.25
C ILE A 224 38.84 -3.16 1.64
N VAL A 225 38.93 -2.28 2.60
CA VAL A 225 39.32 -2.59 3.96
C VAL A 225 38.28 -2.07 4.97
N PRO A 226 38.22 -2.62 6.17
CA PRO A 226 37.44 -2.05 7.27
C PRO A 226 37.83 -0.60 7.58
N ALA A 227 36.94 0.15 8.16
CA ALA A 227 37.09 1.58 8.40
C ALA A 227 38.30 1.96 9.29
N ASP A 228 38.68 1.09 10.20
CA ASP A 228 39.83 1.26 11.11
C ASP A 228 41.20 1.20 10.40
N GLN A 229 41.21 0.75 9.15
CA GLN A 229 42.41 0.69 8.29
C GLN A 229 42.43 1.83 7.25
N LEU A 230 41.40 2.67 7.23
CA LEU A 230 41.30 3.82 6.34
C LEU A 230 41.98 5.05 6.96
N ASP A 231 42.66 5.86 6.15
CA ASP A 231 43.12 7.15 6.59
C ASP A 231 41.96 8.14 6.77
N GLU A 232 42.15 9.17 7.58
CA GLU A 232 41.12 10.16 7.93
C GLU A 232 40.65 10.93 6.68
N ALA A 233 41.54 11.25 5.74
CA ALA A 233 41.19 12.00 4.54
C ALA A 233 40.32 11.16 3.60
N THR A 234 40.64 9.88 3.42
CA THR A 234 39.86 8.93 2.64
C THR A 234 38.47 8.71 3.27
N THR A 235 38.43 8.51 4.59
CA THR A 235 37.19 8.35 5.34
C THR A 235 36.29 9.60 5.20
N ALA A 236 36.82 10.79 5.35
CA ALA A 236 36.08 12.04 5.19
C ALA A 236 35.55 12.20 3.75
N ALA A 237 36.37 11.86 2.73
CA ALA A 237 35.95 11.92 1.34
C ALA A 237 34.85 10.91 0.98
N LEU A 238 34.92 9.70 1.53
CA LEU A 238 33.85 8.68 1.41
C LEU A 238 32.56 9.19 2.03
N MET A 239 32.61 9.67 3.26
CA MET A 239 31.45 10.21 3.96
C MET A 239 30.81 11.39 3.19
N ASP A 240 31.64 12.29 2.61
CA ASP A 240 31.08 13.42 1.84
C ASP A 240 30.37 12.93 0.57
N GLY A 241 30.88 11.89 -0.07
CA GLY A 241 30.31 11.31 -1.27
C GLY A 241 28.91 10.70 -1.08
N PHE A 242 28.53 10.33 0.15
CA PHE A 242 27.22 9.81 0.50
C PHE A 242 26.25 10.85 1.07
N ARG A 243 26.58 12.13 1.08
CA ARG A 243 25.69 13.18 1.54
C ARG A 243 24.68 13.58 0.49
N LEU A 244 23.41 13.68 0.90
CA LEU A 244 22.35 14.23 0.08
C LEU A 244 21.39 15.05 0.94
N LYS A 245 20.94 16.20 0.40
CA LYS A 245 19.83 16.98 0.92
C LYS A 245 18.75 17.01 -0.15
N ILE A 246 17.52 16.64 0.22
CA ILE A 246 16.33 16.82 -0.61
C ILE A 246 15.52 17.94 0.01
N GLU A 247 15.34 19.02 -0.74
CA GLU A 247 14.57 20.17 -0.29
C GLU A 247 13.08 19.86 -0.33
N LYS A 248 12.31 20.29 0.67
CA LYS A 248 10.86 20.06 0.76
C LYS A 248 10.13 20.52 -0.50
N ASP A 249 10.52 21.64 -1.08
CA ASP A 249 9.87 22.23 -2.24
C ASP A 249 10.17 21.49 -3.56
N SER A 250 11.12 20.55 -3.55
CA SER A 250 11.43 19.67 -4.68
C SER A 250 10.61 18.37 -4.65
N ILE A 251 9.98 18.04 -3.52
CA ILE A 251 9.22 16.80 -3.36
C ILE A 251 7.91 16.89 -4.13
N PRO A 252 7.56 15.88 -4.97
CA PRO A 252 6.48 15.98 -5.95
C PRO A 252 5.09 15.65 -5.36
N PHE A 253 4.77 16.20 -4.21
CA PHE A 253 3.42 16.14 -3.63
C PHE A 253 3.22 17.31 -2.65
N PRO A 254 1.97 17.72 -2.39
CA PRO A 254 1.67 18.73 -1.40
C PRO A 254 1.93 18.22 0.03
N GLY A 255 2.05 19.15 0.97
CA GLY A 255 2.26 18.84 2.38
C GLY A 255 3.73 18.84 2.81
N ILE A 256 3.93 18.71 4.10
CA ILE A 256 5.27 18.75 4.71
C ILE A 256 5.68 17.31 5.04
N PRO A 257 6.83 16.84 4.56
CA PRO A 257 7.37 15.54 4.96
C PRO A 257 7.42 15.38 6.48
N MET A 258 6.84 14.31 6.98
CA MET A 258 6.74 14.03 8.42
C MET A 258 7.38 12.71 8.81
N ARG A 259 7.48 11.78 7.85
CA ARG A 259 7.97 10.43 8.11
C ARG A 259 8.91 9.98 6.99
N VAL A 260 9.98 9.30 7.38
CA VAL A 260 10.93 8.69 6.47
C VAL A 260 11.28 7.29 6.97
N TYR A 261 11.44 6.37 6.06
CA TYR A 261 11.94 5.02 6.36
C TYR A 261 12.61 4.40 5.13
N VAL A 262 13.33 3.32 5.36
CA VAL A 262 14.02 2.56 4.31
C VAL A 262 13.47 1.13 4.31
N GLY A 263 13.26 0.58 3.12
CA GLY A 263 12.79 -0.79 2.98
C GLY A 263 12.77 -1.22 1.51
N GLY A 264 12.99 -2.50 1.24
CA GLY A 264 12.94 -3.05 -0.11
C GLY A 264 13.83 -2.33 -1.13
N GLY A 265 15.01 -1.88 -0.73
CA GLY A 265 15.92 -1.13 -1.61
C GLY A 265 15.45 0.28 -1.96
N SER A 266 14.57 0.87 -1.18
CA SER A 266 14.01 2.20 -1.43
C SER A 266 14.02 3.07 -0.18
N VAL A 267 14.09 4.38 -0.38
CA VAL A 267 13.82 5.39 0.65
C VAL A 267 12.39 5.90 0.43
N PHE A 268 11.60 5.84 1.49
CA PHE A 268 10.23 6.33 1.49
C PHE A 268 10.14 7.65 2.26
N ILE A 269 9.45 8.62 1.67
CA ILE A 269 9.18 9.92 2.28
C ILE A 269 7.67 10.10 2.30
N GLU A 270 7.10 10.39 3.47
CA GLU A 270 5.67 10.50 3.67
C GLU A 270 5.27 11.88 4.22
N ALA A 271 4.15 12.38 3.72
CA ALA A 271 3.45 13.55 4.27
C ALA A 271 2.00 13.18 4.59
N GLU A 272 1.46 13.81 5.60
CA GLU A 272 0.06 13.66 6.02
C GLU A 272 -0.52 15.04 6.32
N ASP A 273 -1.69 15.31 5.79
CA ASP A 273 -2.50 16.48 6.10
C ASP A 273 -3.85 16.03 6.67
N TYR A 274 -4.35 16.75 7.65
CA TYR A 274 -5.59 16.43 8.32
C TYR A 274 -6.60 17.56 8.17
N TYR A 275 -7.87 17.20 7.99
CA TYR A 275 -8.99 18.13 7.88
C TYR A 275 -8.76 19.18 6.78
N THR A 276 -8.43 18.71 5.60
CA THR A 276 -8.14 19.52 4.41
C THR A 276 -9.14 19.24 3.30
N THR A 277 -9.14 20.06 2.26
CA THR A 277 -9.88 19.76 1.02
C THR A 277 -8.98 19.03 0.04
N VAL A 278 -9.57 18.18 -0.79
CA VAL A 278 -8.88 17.41 -1.81
C VAL A 278 -9.70 17.35 -3.10
N SER A 279 -9.02 17.51 -4.21
CA SER A 279 -9.54 17.16 -5.54
C SER A 279 -8.84 15.90 -6.02
N ILE A 280 -9.51 15.10 -6.86
CA ILE A 280 -8.92 13.84 -7.32
C ILE A 280 -7.57 14.05 -8.03
N GLY A 281 -7.40 15.18 -8.70
CA GLY A 281 -6.15 15.58 -9.34
C GLY A 281 -4.97 15.81 -8.37
N ASP A 282 -5.26 16.21 -7.13
CA ASP A 282 -4.23 16.46 -6.10
C ASP A 282 -3.56 15.17 -5.63
N LEU A 283 -4.19 14.02 -5.91
CA LEU A 283 -3.64 12.69 -5.61
C LEU A 283 -2.64 12.21 -6.66
N THR A 284 -2.44 12.95 -7.76
CA THR A 284 -1.38 12.67 -8.73
C THR A 284 -0.21 13.60 -8.53
N PRO A 285 1.04 13.13 -8.76
CA PRO A 285 2.20 14.02 -8.70
C PRO A 285 2.13 15.05 -9.83
N PRO A 286 2.59 16.31 -9.59
CA PRO A 286 2.73 17.30 -10.64
C PRO A 286 3.77 16.84 -11.65
N THR A 287 3.35 16.62 -12.88
CA THR A 287 4.21 16.15 -13.96
C THR A 287 4.41 17.24 -15.02
N ARG A 288 5.59 17.24 -15.65
CA ARG A 288 5.86 18.04 -16.85
C ARG A 288 5.48 17.24 -18.09
N PRO A 289 5.22 17.90 -19.25
CA PRO A 289 5.03 17.19 -20.51
C PRO A 289 6.15 16.18 -20.76
N LEU A 290 5.77 14.94 -21.08
CA LEU A 290 6.70 13.86 -21.38
C LEU A 290 7.47 14.18 -22.67
N THR A 291 8.77 13.92 -22.68
CA THR A 291 9.57 13.90 -23.92
C THR A 291 9.16 12.71 -24.80
N GLU A 292 9.52 12.73 -26.10
CA GLU A 292 9.18 11.61 -27.01
C GLU A 292 9.73 10.27 -26.54
N GLU A 293 10.92 10.27 -25.92
CA GLU A 293 11.55 9.06 -25.36
C GLU A 293 10.83 8.52 -24.12
N GLN A 294 10.10 9.37 -23.41
CA GLN A 294 9.33 9.01 -22.20
C GLN A 294 7.91 8.56 -22.50
N ARG A 295 7.46 8.73 -23.75
CA ARG A 295 6.15 8.25 -24.16
C ARG A 295 6.21 6.75 -24.40
N PRO A 296 5.31 5.95 -23.81
CA PRO A 296 5.26 4.53 -24.14
C PRO A 296 4.96 4.38 -25.61
N SER A 297 5.72 3.56 -26.31
CA SER A 297 5.38 3.10 -27.66
C SER A 297 4.11 2.27 -27.57
N LEU A 298 3.02 2.78 -28.09
CA LEU A 298 1.75 2.07 -28.25
C LEU A 298 1.88 0.92 -29.24
#